data_cd6c1e588f57c0863805b96fd09024ce
#
_entry.id   cd6c1e588f57c0863805b96fd09024ce
#
_cell.length_a   1.000
_cell.length_b   1.000
_cell.length_c   1.000
_cell.angle_alpha   90.00
_cell.angle_beta   90.00
_cell.angle_gamma   90.00
#
_symmetry.space_group_name_H-M   'P 1'
#
loop_
_entity.id
_entity.type
_entity.pdbx_description
1 polymer ?
#
loop_
_entity_poly.entity_id
_entity_poly.type
_entity_poly.pdbx_seq_one_letter_code
_entity_poly.pdbx_strand_id
1 'polypeptide(L)'
;MSAPAQPSSASAGSSAFAVEQLSPDFGFYLRTTELLAECRSPMQHIEIVHTPLFGRAMRIDGCFMTSERDEFFYHEPMVHLPAIAHGDPRQALVIGGGDGGAAHQLLRYPDMARVVLAELDRDVIDMARAWLPAVHRGAFDDPRLTRHLGDRRAFIESCE
;
A
#
# COMPACT_ATOMS: atom_id res chain seq x y z
N MET A 1 8.04 -13.04 43.72
CA MET A 1 7.88 -11.67 43.22
C MET A 1 8.96 -11.48 42.16
N SER A 2 8.61 -11.73 40.91
CA SER A 2 9.54 -11.57 39.76
C SER A 2 9.41 -10.14 39.23
N ALA A 3 10.53 -9.47 39.05
CA ALA A 3 10.62 -8.13 38.49
C ALA A 3 10.23 -8.13 37.01
N PRO A 4 9.58 -7.07 36.49
CA PRO A 4 9.24 -6.97 35.09
C PRO A 4 10.53 -6.75 34.25
N ALA A 5 10.63 -7.45 33.12
CA ALA A 5 11.69 -7.30 32.16
C ALA A 5 11.71 -5.87 31.59
N GLN A 6 12.86 -5.23 31.65
CA GLN A 6 13.07 -3.91 31.03
C GLN A 6 13.10 -4.06 29.51
N PRO A 7 12.50 -3.10 28.75
CA PRO A 7 12.63 -3.11 27.31
C PRO A 7 14.09 -2.87 26.92
N SER A 8 14.60 -3.73 26.04
CA SER A 8 15.92 -3.63 25.43
C SER A 8 16.08 -2.28 24.77
N SER A 9 17.15 -1.56 25.11
CA SER A 9 17.53 -0.29 24.51
C SER A 9 17.66 -0.43 22.99
N ALA A 10 16.80 0.25 22.27
CA ALA A 10 16.94 0.42 20.82
C ALA A 10 18.29 1.06 20.52
N SER A 11 19.16 0.36 19.80
CA SER A 11 20.43 0.88 19.29
C SER A 11 20.16 2.06 18.38
N ALA A 12 20.77 3.20 18.67
CA ALA A 12 20.74 4.41 17.85
C ALA A 12 21.17 4.09 16.41
N GLY A 13 20.29 4.40 15.47
CA GLY A 13 20.27 3.95 14.09
C GLY A 13 21.55 4.13 13.30
N SER A 14 22.07 3.05 12.79
CA SER A 14 22.85 3.08 11.56
C SER A 14 21.86 3.38 10.42
N SER A 15 22.03 4.52 9.73
CA SER A 15 21.25 4.77 8.52
C SER A 15 21.62 3.72 7.50
N ALA A 16 20.65 2.88 7.14
CA ALA A 16 20.78 1.87 6.11
C ALA A 16 20.24 2.41 4.78
N PHE A 17 20.63 1.78 3.69
CA PHE A 17 20.05 2.03 2.39
C PHE A 17 19.19 0.84 1.99
N ALA A 18 17.93 1.09 1.65
CA ALA A 18 17.09 0.12 0.99
C ALA A 18 17.33 0.24 -0.53
N VAL A 19 17.79 -0.84 -1.13
CA VAL A 19 18.11 -0.91 -2.55
C VAL A 19 16.96 -1.58 -3.29
N GLU A 20 16.57 -1.01 -4.43
CA GLU A 20 15.72 -1.67 -5.41
C GLU A 20 16.52 -1.89 -6.68
N GLN A 21 16.68 -3.16 -7.06
CA GLN A 21 17.40 -3.56 -8.27
C GLN A 21 16.39 -3.77 -9.41
N LEU A 22 16.46 -2.92 -10.43
CA LEU A 22 15.56 -2.98 -11.58
C LEU A 22 16.11 -3.84 -12.72
N SER A 23 17.44 -3.89 -12.84
CA SER A 23 18.14 -4.75 -13.77
C SER A 23 19.53 -5.11 -13.21
N PRO A 24 20.29 -6.04 -13.83
CA PRO A 24 21.65 -6.34 -13.36
C PRO A 24 22.56 -5.13 -13.24
N ASP A 25 22.35 -4.12 -14.07
CA ASP A 25 23.23 -2.93 -14.20
C ASP A 25 22.57 -1.65 -13.68
N PHE A 26 21.31 -1.70 -13.24
CA PHE A 26 20.57 -0.51 -12.83
C PHE A 26 19.65 -0.77 -11.65
N GLY A 27 19.68 0.14 -10.72
CA GLY A 27 18.81 0.19 -9.56
C GLY A 27 18.91 1.56 -8.89
N PHE A 28 18.14 1.76 -7.86
CA PHE A 28 18.22 2.94 -7.03
C PHE A 28 18.18 2.55 -5.54
N TYR A 29 18.46 3.51 -4.70
CA TYR A 29 18.38 3.32 -3.25
C TYR A 29 17.74 4.51 -2.57
N LEU A 30 17.08 4.23 -1.48
CA LEU A 30 16.61 5.25 -0.54
C LEU A 30 17.30 5.06 0.81
N ARG A 31 17.68 6.18 1.42
CA ARG A 31 18.15 6.15 2.80
C ARG A 31 16.97 5.82 3.70
N THR A 32 17.15 4.80 4.55
CA THR A 32 16.19 4.42 5.57
C THR A 32 16.75 4.71 6.96
N THR A 33 15.88 5.07 7.88
CA THR A 33 16.25 5.30 9.28
C THR A 33 15.75 4.20 10.20
N GLU A 34 14.71 3.49 9.77
CA GLU A 34 14.07 2.46 10.60
C GLU A 34 13.30 1.45 9.73
N LEU A 35 13.35 0.18 10.12
CA LEU A 35 12.40 -0.85 9.70
C LEU A 35 11.27 -0.85 10.74
N LEU A 36 10.10 -0.32 10.36
CA LEU A 36 8.96 -0.15 11.25
C LEU A 36 8.16 -1.43 11.45
N ALA A 37 8.02 -2.21 10.38
CA ALA A 37 7.33 -3.49 10.40
C ALA A 37 7.80 -4.39 9.27
N GLU A 38 7.68 -5.70 9.49
CA GLU A 38 8.02 -6.74 8.53
C GLU A 38 7.01 -7.88 8.64
N CYS A 39 6.57 -8.39 7.50
CA CYS A 39 5.67 -9.53 7.40
C CYS A 39 6.09 -10.43 6.23
N ARG A 40 6.09 -11.74 6.45
CA ARG A 40 6.24 -12.75 5.39
C ARG A 40 4.93 -13.49 5.23
N SER A 41 4.18 -13.10 4.21
CA SER A 41 3.01 -13.86 3.80
C SER A 41 3.42 -15.14 3.05
N PRO A 42 2.49 -16.04 2.75
CA PRO A 42 2.75 -17.16 1.86
C PRO A 42 3.17 -16.76 0.44
N MET A 43 2.96 -15.50 0.05
CA MET A 43 3.16 -15.01 -1.31
C MET A 43 4.37 -14.11 -1.47
N GLN A 44 4.66 -13.26 -0.46
CA GLN A 44 5.64 -12.20 -0.61
C GLN A 44 6.18 -11.72 0.75
N HIS A 45 7.28 -11.00 0.69
CA HIS A 45 7.88 -10.33 1.83
C HIS A 45 7.51 -8.85 1.82
N ILE A 46 6.83 -8.39 2.86
CA ILE A 46 6.32 -7.02 2.99
C ILE A 46 7.09 -6.31 4.09
N GLU A 47 7.62 -5.15 3.79
CA GLU A 47 8.35 -4.31 4.74
C GLU A 47 7.73 -2.92 4.78
N ILE A 48 7.66 -2.31 5.95
CA ILE A 48 7.41 -0.88 6.12
C ILE A 48 8.67 -0.25 6.68
N VAL A 49 9.24 0.67 5.92
CA VAL A 49 10.46 1.39 6.29
C VAL A 49 10.17 2.88 6.45
N HIS A 50 10.91 3.54 7.32
CA HIS A 50 10.88 5.00 7.40
C HIS A 50 12.04 5.58 6.59
N THR A 51 11.70 6.51 5.70
CA THR A 51 12.65 7.28 4.90
C THR A 51 12.57 8.77 5.25
N PRO A 52 13.70 9.49 5.36
CA PRO A 52 13.65 10.93 5.65
C PRO A 52 12.95 11.75 4.55
N LEU A 53 13.05 11.30 3.31
CA LEU A 53 12.51 12.02 2.15
C LEU A 53 11.01 11.78 1.97
N PHE A 54 10.57 10.52 2.02
CA PHE A 54 9.21 10.13 1.63
C PHE A 54 8.31 9.73 2.80
N GLY A 55 8.82 9.76 4.05
CA GLY A 55 8.08 9.26 5.20
C GLY A 55 8.07 7.73 5.26
N ARG A 56 6.96 7.15 5.66
CA ARG A 56 6.79 5.70 5.64
C ARG A 56 6.62 5.22 4.21
N ALA A 57 7.31 4.14 3.88
CA ALA A 57 7.24 3.51 2.56
C ALA A 57 7.03 2.01 2.72
N MET A 58 6.19 1.44 1.86
CA MET A 58 5.99 0.00 1.74
C MET A 58 6.90 -0.57 0.66
N ARG A 59 7.55 -1.67 0.99
CA ARG A 59 8.32 -2.48 0.06
C ARG A 59 7.73 -3.88 0.02
N ILE A 60 7.69 -4.46 -1.17
CA ILE A 60 7.28 -5.85 -1.39
C ILE A 60 8.38 -6.53 -2.20
N ASP A 61 8.93 -7.62 -1.66
CA ASP A 61 10.05 -8.37 -2.26
C ASP A 61 11.24 -7.47 -2.65
N GLY A 62 11.49 -6.43 -1.84
CA GLY A 62 12.57 -5.47 -2.06
C GLY A 62 12.23 -4.30 -3.00
N CYS A 63 11.07 -4.29 -3.65
CA CYS A 63 10.62 -3.20 -4.51
C CYS A 63 9.77 -2.17 -3.74
N PHE A 64 9.98 -0.88 -3.97
CA PHE A 64 9.16 0.18 -3.39
C PHE A 64 7.81 0.24 -4.09
N MET A 65 6.73 0.11 -3.34
CA MET A 65 5.36 0.12 -3.87
C MET A 65 4.69 1.47 -3.72
N THR A 66 4.81 2.08 -2.55
CA THR A 66 4.17 3.36 -2.23
C THR A 66 4.86 4.03 -1.06
N SER A 67 4.71 5.34 -0.91
CA SER A 67 5.14 6.08 0.26
C SER A 67 4.18 7.23 0.61
N GLU A 68 4.25 7.71 1.85
CA GLU A 68 3.31 8.73 2.36
C GLU A 68 3.36 10.07 1.60
N ARG A 69 4.54 10.44 1.05
CA ARG A 69 4.72 11.78 0.50
C ARG A 69 4.70 11.87 -1.01
N ASP A 70 4.80 10.74 -1.72
CA ASP A 70 4.79 10.72 -3.18
C ASP A 70 3.70 9.85 -3.80
N GLU A 71 2.88 9.15 -2.99
CA GLU A 71 1.80 8.27 -3.45
C GLU A 71 0.88 8.95 -4.48
N PHE A 72 0.66 10.25 -4.32
CA PHE A 72 -0.25 11.02 -5.17
C PHE A 72 0.23 11.11 -6.63
N PHE A 73 1.55 11.10 -6.88
CA PHE A 73 2.09 11.08 -8.25
C PHE A 73 1.66 9.83 -9.03
N TYR A 74 1.39 8.75 -8.33
CA TYR A 74 0.90 7.50 -8.92
C TYR A 74 -0.62 7.40 -8.84
N HIS A 75 -1.21 7.55 -7.65
CA HIS A 75 -2.63 7.27 -7.44
C HIS A 75 -3.56 8.28 -8.09
N GLU A 76 -3.22 9.58 -8.05
CA GLU A 76 -4.07 10.59 -8.67
C GLU A 76 -4.16 10.42 -10.20
N PRO A 77 -3.08 10.34 -10.96
CA PRO A 77 -3.18 10.14 -12.40
C PRO A 77 -3.84 8.82 -12.77
N MET A 78 -3.51 7.73 -12.06
CA MET A 78 -4.06 6.41 -12.32
C MET A 78 -5.59 6.38 -12.17
N VAL A 79 -6.13 7.13 -11.21
CA VAL A 79 -7.58 7.17 -10.95
C VAL A 79 -8.25 8.28 -11.74
N HIS A 80 -7.75 9.51 -11.67
CA HIS A 80 -8.49 10.65 -12.19
C HIS A 80 -8.47 10.75 -13.71
N LEU A 81 -7.40 10.33 -14.39
CA LEU A 81 -7.39 10.37 -15.85
C LEU A 81 -8.47 9.48 -16.48
N PRO A 82 -8.59 8.19 -16.14
CA PRO A 82 -9.68 7.36 -16.67
C PRO A 82 -11.06 7.78 -16.14
N ALA A 83 -11.18 8.25 -14.91
CA ALA A 83 -12.45 8.70 -14.36
C ALA A 83 -12.99 9.92 -15.10
N ILE A 84 -12.14 10.90 -15.41
CA ILE A 84 -12.49 12.08 -16.20
C ILE A 84 -12.84 11.68 -17.63
N ALA A 85 -12.09 10.78 -18.24
CA ALA A 85 -12.37 10.30 -19.58
C ALA A 85 -13.70 9.54 -19.68
N HIS A 86 -14.09 8.81 -18.61
CA HIS A 86 -15.38 8.13 -18.50
C HIS A 86 -16.54 9.12 -18.36
N GLY A 87 -16.34 10.21 -17.64
CA GLY A 87 -17.31 11.31 -17.45
C GLY A 87 -18.24 11.14 -16.24
N ASP A 88 -18.72 9.93 -15.94
CA ASP A 88 -19.62 9.65 -14.79
C ASP A 88 -19.31 8.25 -14.20
N PRO A 89 -18.17 8.06 -13.54
CA PRO A 89 -17.82 6.76 -12.94
C PRO A 89 -18.62 6.54 -11.66
N ARG A 90 -19.49 5.53 -11.66
CA ARG A 90 -20.30 5.15 -10.49
C ARG A 90 -19.85 3.86 -9.83
N GLN A 91 -19.15 3.02 -10.55
CA GLN A 91 -18.57 1.79 -10.06
C GLN A 91 -17.15 1.65 -10.58
N ALA A 92 -16.27 1.13 -9.74
CA ALA A 92 -14.88 0.93 -10.11
C ALA A 92 -14.35 -0.39 -9.53
N LEU A 93 -13.47 -1.03 -10.29
CA LEU A 93 -12.68 -2.17 -9.84
C LEU A 93 -11.21 -1.76 -9.80
N VAL A 94 -10.59 -1.96 -8.64
CA VAL A 94 -9.14 -1.83 -8.44
C VAL A 94 -8.55 -3.22 -8.37
N ILE A 95 -7.65 -3.53 -9.28
CA ILE A 95 -6.94 -4.82 -9.32
C ILE A 95 -5.59 -4.63 -8.64
N GLY A 96 -5.38 -5.28 -7.50
CA GLY A 96 -4.31 -4.96 -6.58
C GLY A 96 -4.69 -3.74 -5.73
N GLY A 97 -3.70 -2.92 -5.37
CA GLY A 97 -3.93 -1.68 -4.62
C GLY A 97 -4.24 -1.90 -3.14
N GLY A 98 -3.66 -2.95 -2.56
CA GLY A 98 -3.80 -3.26 -1.14
C GLY A 98 -3.29 -2.17 -0.20
N ASP A 99 -2.59 -1.14 -0.71
CA ASP A 99 -2.21 0.06 0.02
C ASP A 99 -3.39 1.03 0.26
N GLY A 100 -4.48 0.88 -0.52
CA GLY A 100 -5.71 1.67 -0.39
C GLY A 100 -5.67 3.05 -1.03
N GLY A 101 -4.56 3.48 -1.63
CA GLY A 101 -4.42 4.81 -2.24
C GLY A 101 -5.36 5.01 -3.43
N ALA A 102 -5.43 4.05 -4.35
CA ALA A 102 -6.36 4.10 -5.47
C ALA A 102 -7.83 4.09 -4.99
N ALA A 103 -8.16 3.27 -4.00
CA ALA A 103 -9.49 3.24 -3.42
C ALA A 103 -9.85 4.59 -2.79
N HIS A 104 -8.90 5.21 -2.06
CA HIS A 104 -9.09 6.55 -1.53
C HIS A 104 -9.44 7.57 -2.62
N GLN A 105 -8.69 7.61 -3.72
CA GLN A 105 -8.92 8.56 -4.81
C GLN A 105 -10.29 8.34 -5.48
N LEU A 106 -10.70 7.09 -5.70
CA LEU A 106 -12.02 6.75 -6.25
C LEU A 106 -13.17 7.19 -5.32
N LEU A 107 -13.03 6.98 -4.03
CA LEU A 107 -14.03 7.32 -3.03
C LEU A 107 -14.22 8.84 -2.82
N ARG A 108 -13.33 9.67 -3.36
CA ARG A 108 -13.48 11.14 -3.40
C ARG A 108 -14.56 11.58 -4.39
N TYR A 109 -14.94 10.75 -5.35
CA TYR A 109 -16.05 11.07 -6.25
C TYR A 109 -17.38 10.93 -5.50
N PRO A 110 -18.20 12.00 -5.42
CA PRO A 110 -19.44 11.97 -4.64
C PRO A 110 -20.45 10.96 -5.19
N ASP A 111 -20.48 10.78 -6.51
CA ASP A 111 -21.39 9.89 -7.20
C ASP A 111 -20.87 8.44 -7.31
N MET A 112 -19.68 8.15 -6.79
CA MET A 112 -19.16 6.77 -6.72
C MET A 112 -20.03 5.94 -5.79
N ALA A 113 -20.77 5.00 -6.37
CA ALA A 113 -21.67 4.13 -5.62
C ALA A 113 -20.97 2.89 -5.05
N ARG A 114 -19.94 2.39 -5.74
CA ARG A 114 -19.23 1.17 -5.33
C ARG A 114 -17.80 1.13 -5.84
N VAL A 115 -16.88 0.77 -4.97
CA VAL A 115 -15.50 0.41 -5.32
C VAL A 115 -15.26 -1.03 -4.89
N VAL A 116 -14.76 -1.85 -5.79
CA VAL A 116 -14.27 -3.20 -5.48
C VAL A 116 -12.76 -3.18 -5.54
N LEU A 117 -12.11 -3.59 -4.46
CA LEU A 117 -10.68 -3.77 -4.40
C LEU A 117 -10.39 -5.27 -4.39
N ALA A 118 -9.83 -5.80 -5.48
CA ALA A 118 -9.46 -7.19 -5.63
C ALA A 118 -7.96 -7.37 -5.34
N GLU A 119 -7.63 -7.79 -4.12
CA GLU A 119 -6.25 -7.99 -3.67
C GLU A 119 -5.98 -9.48 -3.44
N LEU A 120 -4.80 -9.91 -3.85
CA LEU A 120 -4.38 -11.29 -3.72
C LEU A 120 -3.95 -11.61 -2.29
N ASP A 121 -3.17 -10.69 -1.71
CA ASP A 121 -2.53 -10.87 -0.42
C ASP A 121 -3.17 -9.97 0.65
N ARG A 122 -3.84 -10.63 1.59
CA ARG A 122 -4.46 -9.94 2.72
C ARG A 122 -3.47 -9.16 3.56
N ASP A 123 -2.25 -9.70 3.72
CA ASP A 123 -1.24 -9.11 4.58
C ASP A 123 -0.78 -7.74 4.06
N VAL A 124 -0.86 -7.48 2.74
CA VAL A 124 -0.63 -6.14 2.17
C VAL A 124 -1.64 -5.13 2.70
N ILE A 125 -2.93 -5.49 2.69
CA ILE A 125 -3.99 -4.62 3.23
C ILE A 125 -3.80 -4.39 4.72
N ASP A 126 -3.53 -5.44 5.48
CA ASP A 126 -3.39 -5.36 6.92
C ASP A 126 -2.16 -4.51 7.32
N MET A 127 -1.04 -4.64 6.61
CA MET A 127 0.16 -3.81 6.77
C MET A 127 -0.09 -2.35 6.37
N ALA A 128 -0.76 -2.11 5.23
CA ALA A 128 -1.10 -0.76 4.81
C ALA A 128 -2.04 -0.08 5.80
N ARG A 129 -3.07 -0.79 6.26
CA ARG A 129 -4.04 -0.29 7.23
C ARG A 129 -3.38 0.11 8.56
N ALA A 130 -2.42 -0.67 9.02
CA ALA A 130 -1.73 -0.41 10.28
C ALA A 130 -0.68 0.72 10.16
N TRP A 131 0.01 0.82 9.03
CA TRP A 131 1.23 1.62 8.94
C TRP A 131 1.18 2.79 7.95
N LEU A 132 0.24 2.80 6.98
CA LEU A 132 0.15 3.82 5.94
C LEU A 132 -1.19 4.60 5.97
N PRO A 133 -1.62 5.12 7.13
CA PRO A 133 -2.89 5.85 7.22
C PRO A 133 -2.92 7.11 6.33
N ALA A 134 -1.77 7.69 6.02
CA ALA A 134 -1.68 8.84 5.12
C ALA A 134 -1.89 8.49 3.64
N VAL A 135 -1.74 7.21 3.27
CA VAL A 135 -2.01 6.71 1.91
C VAL A 135 -3.48 6.37 1.74
N HIS A 136 -4.00 5.43 2.54
CA HIS A 136 -5.40 4.98 2.41
C HIS A 136 -6.45 5.95 2.97
N ARG A 137 -6.05 6.85 3.87
CA ARG A 137 -6.90 7.93 4.44
C ARG A 137 -8.30 7.48 4.85
N GLY A 138 -8.41 6.29 5.45
CA GLY A 138 -9.68 5.72 5.90
C GLY A 138 -10.50 5.00 4.83
N ALA A 139 -10.01 4.86 3.60
CA ALA A 139 -10.73 4.20 2.51
C ALA A 139 -11.21 2.79 2.86
N PHE A 140 -10.46 2.05 3.67
CA PHE A 140 -10.83 0.70 4.09
C PHE A 140 -12.08 0.61 4.98
N ASP A 141 -12.52 1.73 5.54
CA ASP A 141 -13.69 1.82 6.41
C ASP A 141 -14.90 2.47 5.71
N ASP A 142 -14.74 2.88 4.43
CA ASP A 142 -15.84 3.44 3.63
C ASP A 142 -16.84 2.34 3.25
N PRO A 143 -18.14 2.52 3.52
CA PRO A 143 -19.16 1.51 3.20
C PRO A 143 -19.32 1.20 1.71
N ARG A 144 -18.83 2.06 0.84
CA ARG A 144 -18.83 1.86 -0.62
C ARG A 144 -17.70 0.93 -1.09
N LEU A 145 -16.68 0.67 -0.23
CA LEU A 145 -15.57 -0.22 -0.55
C LEU A 145 -15.92 -1.67 -0.21
N THR A 146 -15.87 -2.54 -1.21
CA THR A 146 -15.91 -3.99 -1.04
C THR A 146 -14.53 -4.58 -1.35
N ARG A 147 -14.02 -5.44 -0.46
CA ARG A 147 -12.74 -6.12 -0.67
C ARG A 147 -12.98 -7.55 -1.12
N HIS A 148 -12.34 -7.94 -2.21
CA HIS A 148 -12.25 -9.32 -2.65
C HIS A 148 -10.81 -9.81 -2.43
N LEU A 149 -10.65 -10.86 -1.63
CA LEU A 149 -9.35 -11.46 -1.33
C LEU A 149 -9.23 -12.78 -2.09
N GLY A 150 -8.20 -12.89 -2.92
CA GLY A 150 -7.93 -14.09 -3.69
C GLY A 150 -7.53 -13.82 -5.14
N ASP A 151 -7.65 -14.85 -5.97
CA ASP A 151 -7.25 -14.76 -7.38
C ASP A 151 -8.12 -13.74 -8.13
N ARG A 152 -7.45 -12.67 -8.56
CA ARG A 152 -8.06 -11.54 -9.28
C ARG A 152 -8.63 -11.95 -10.62
N ARG A 153 -8.00 -12.89 -11.32
CA ARG A 153 -8.47 -13.40 -12.61
C ARG A 153 -9.76 -14.18 -12.44
N ALA A 154 -9.78 -15.12 -11.50
CA ALA A 154 -10.98 -15.88 -11.18
C ALA A 154 -12.14 -14.96 -10.74
N PHE A 155 -11.84 -13.88 -10.01
CA PHE A 155 -12.84 -12.89 -9.64
C PHE A 155 -13.42 -12.19 -10.86
N ILE A 156 -12.57 -11.68 -11.78
CA ILE A 156 -13.02 -10.99 -13.00
C ILE A 156 -13.86 -11.91 -13.88
N GLU A 157 -13.44 -13.16 -14.04
CA GLU A 157 -14.17 -14.18 -14.82
C GLU A 157 -15.53 -14.53 -14.19
N SER A 158 -15.72 -14.28 -12.89
CA SER A 158 -17.01 -14.47 -12.18
C SER A 158 -17.93 -13.25 -12.20
N CYS A 159 -17.44 -12.09 -12.65
CA CYS A 159 -18.23 -10.86 -12.78
C CYS A 159 -18.93 -10.84 -14.15
N GLU A 160 -20.04 -11.61 -14.29
CA GLU A 160 -20.94 -11.51 -15.44
C GLU A 160 -22.00 -10.41 -15.24
#